data_b0778266525e02de08d86f2ebf31c11c
#
_entry.id   b0778266525e02de08d86f2ebf31c11c
#
_cell.length_a   1.000
_cell.length_b   1.000
_cell.length_c   1.000
_cell.angle_alpha   90.00
_cell.angle_beta   90.00
_cell.angle_gamma   90.00
#
_symmetry.space_group_name_H-M   'P 1'
#
loop_
_entity.id
_entity.type
_entity.pdbx_description
1 polymer ?
#
loop_
_entity_poly.entity_id
_entity_poly.type
_entity_poly.pdbx_seq_one_letter_code
_entity_poly.pdbx_strand_id
1 'polypeptide(L)'
;MNNILSDITVHMKYAKYIPELNRRETWTELVDRNVAMHKKKYPNLIDQIDEAYKFVYNKKVLPSMRSLQFAGKPIEISPNRLYNCSYLPADSVDAFNEIMFLLLSGCGVGYSVQQHHIKKLPAIIKPFDKRSRRFVIGDSIEGWSDAVKVLIKSYLGDKRTSKIIFDYTDIRPKGARLVTS
;
A
#
# COMPACT_ATOMS: atom_id res chain seq x y z
N MET A 1 -2.93 6.86 34.63
CA MET A 1 -3.44 7.61 33.46
C MET A 1 -2.76 7.19 32.15
N ASN A 2 -1.41 7.08 32.07
CA ASN A 2 -0.69 6.73 30.84
C ASN A 2 -1.06 5.34 30.25
N ASN A 3 -1.37 4.34 31.07
CA ASN A 3 -1.73 3.00 30.58
C ASN A 3 -3.08 2.99 29.85
N ILE A 4 -4.08 3.70 30.34
CA ILE A 4 -5.41 3.75 29.72
C ILE A 4 -5.32 4.40 28.33
N LEU A 5 -4.59 5.51 28.18
CA LEU A 5 -4.40 6.17 26.89
C LEU A 5 -3.65 5.27 25.90
N SER A 6 -2.62 4.55 26.38
CA SER A 6 -1.89 3.56 25.58
C SER A 6 -2.84 2.48 25.07
N ASP A 7 -3.66 1.91 25.94
CA ASP A 7 -4.57 0.81 25.60
C ASP A 7 -5.68 1.27 24.63
N ILE A 8 -6.23 2.48 24.83
CA ILE A 8 -7.17 3.09 23.87
C ILE A 8 -6.49 3.26 22.50
N THR A 9 -5.26 3.76 22.46
CA THR A 9 -4.53 3.97 21.22
C THR A 9 -4.26 2.65 20.48
N VAL A 10 -3.83 1.62 21.20
CA VAL A 10 -3.62 0.27 20.64
C VAL A 10 -4.92 -0.27 20.07
N HIS A 11 -6.00 -0.21 20.86
CA HIS A 11 -7.31 -0.72 20.45
C HIS A 11 -7.87 -0.02 19.20
N MET A 12 -7.75 1.31 19.14
CA MET A 12 -8.32 2.08 18.04
C MET A 12 -7.52 2.01 16.74
N LYS A 13 -6.18 1.93 16.82
CA LYS A 13 -5.32 2.14 15.65
C LYS A 13 -4.59 0.88 15.15
N TYR A 14 -4.31 -0.07 16.03
CA TYR A 14 -3.41 -1.19 15.70
C TYR A 14 -4.04 -2.57 15.84
N ALA A 15 -4.93 -2.75 16.81
CA ALA A 15 -5.57 -4.03 17.10
C ALA A 15 -6.52 -4.46 15.99
N LYS A 16 -6.34 -5.65 15.44
CA LYS A 16 -7.25 -6.26 14.49
C LYS A 16 -8.51 -6.78 15.19
N TYR A 17 -9.61 -6.81 14.47
CA TYR A 17 -10.84 -7.42 14.96
C TYR A 17 -10.78 -8.93 14.77
N ILE A 18 -11.09 -9.67 15.83
CA ILE A 18 -11.15 -11.14 15.86
C ILE A 18 -12.64 -11.53 15.85
N PRO A 19 -13.17 -11.99 14.70
CA PRO A 19 -14.62 -12.29 14.57
C PRO A 19 -15.10 -13.37 15.55
N GLU A 20 -14.28 -14.40 15.79
CA GLU A 20 -14.59 -15.53 16.64
C GLU A 20 -14.78 -15.14 18.12
N LEU A 21 -14.08 -14.08 18.54
CA LEU A 21 -14.14 -13.56 19.91
C LEU A 21 -15.00 -12.30 20.03
N ASN A 22 -15.54 -11.80 18.92
CA ASN A 22 -16.33 -10.56 18.84
C ASN A 22 -15.65 -9.36 19.51
N ARG A 23 -14.33 -9.27 19.42
CA ARG A 23 -13.51 -8.19 19.99
C ARG A 23 -12.25 -7.91 19.15
N ARG A 24 -11.56 -6.84 19.47
CA ARG A 24 -10.23 -6.57 18.92
C ARG A 24 -9.14 -7.29 19.73
N GLU A 25 -7.97 -7.44 19.09
CA GLU A 25 -6.75 -7.94 19.71
C GLU A 25 -6.39 -7.15 20.97
N THR A 26 -5.87 -7.85 21.97
CA THR A 26 -5.13 -7.25 23.10
C THR A 26 -3.73 -6.85 22.64
N TRP A 27 -2.99 -6.10 23.49
CA TRP A 27 -1.58 -5.79 23.19
C TRP A 27 -0.73 -7.04 22.98
N THR A 28 -0.89 -8.05 23.82
CA THR A 28 -0.13 -9.31 23.70
C THR A 28 -0.41 -10.01 22.39
N GLU A 29 -1.68 -10.21 22.03
CA GLU A 29 -2.08 -10.86 20.76
C GLU A 29 -1.57 -10.10 19.53
N LEU A 30 -1.58 -8.77 19.57
CA LEU A 30 -1.03 -7.93 18.51
C LEU A 30 0.49 -8.12 18.37
N VAL A 31 1.22 -8.18 19.49
CA VAL A 31 2.66 -8.44 19.50
C VAL A 31 2.95 -9.87 19.04
N ASP A 32 2.18 -10.86 19.48
CA ASP A 32 2.31 -12.27 19.05
C ASP A 32 2.19 -12.40 17.52
N ARG A 33 1.23 -11.71 16.93
CA ARG A 33 1.05 -11.67 15.47
C ARG A 33 2.28 -11.08 14.76
N ASN A 34 2.88 -10.07 15.33
CA ASN A 34 4.08 -9.43 14.80
C ASN A 34 5.30 -10.35 14.92
N VAL A 35 5.50 -10.98 16.08
CA VAL A 35 6.54 -11.98 16.34
C VAL A 35 6.43 -13.15 15.37
N ALA A 36 5.24 -13.72 15.23
CA ALA A 36 5.00 -14.87 14.36
C ALA A 36 5.39 -14.56 12.89
N MET A 37 5.07 -13.36 12.41
CA MET A 37 5.49 -12.94 11.06
C MET A 37 7.01 -12.89 10.91
N HIS A 38 7.72 -12.33 11.89
CA HIS A 38 9.18 -12.24 11.84
C HIS A 38 9.85 -13.61 11.95
N LYS A 39 9.40 -14.47 12.86
CA LYS A 39 9.93 -15.83 13.01
C LYS A 39 9.73 -16.66 11.74
N LYS A 40 8.54 -16.53 11.10
CA LYS A 40 8.25 -17.20 9.83
C LYS A 40 9.21 -16.76 8.73
N LYS A 41 9.53 -15.48 8.67
CA LYS A 41 10.42 -14.91 7.64
C LYS A 41 11.90 -15.19 7.93
N TYR A 42 12.29 -15.24 9.20
CA TYR A 42 13.68 -15.35 9.64
C TYR A 42 13.86 -16.50 10.65
N PRO A 43 13.71 -17.76 10.23
CA PRO A 43 13.75 -18.92 11.13
C PRO A 43 15.09 -19.10 11.84
N ASN A 44 16.19 -18.58 11.27
CA ASN A 44 17.52 -18.65 11.86
C ASN A 44 17.75 -17.61 12.97
N LEU A 45 16.80 -16.69 13.22
CA LEU A 45 16.92 -15.60 14.18
C LEU A 45 15.88 -15.70 15.31
N ILE A 46 15.26 -16.85 15.52
CA ILE A 46 14.16 -17.04 16.47
C ILE A 46 14.55 -16.57 17.87
N ASP A 47 15.70 -17.00 18.37
CA ASP A 47 16.15 -16.66 19.73
C ASP A 47 16.38 -15.15 19.90
N GLN A 48 16.96 -14.51 18.88
CA GLN A 48 17.20 -13.05 18.89
C GLN A 48 15.88 -12.26 18.81
N ILE A 49 14.92 -12.77 18.02
CA ILE A 49 13.57 -12.19 17.93
C ILE A 49 12.90 -12.29 19.29
N ASP A 50 12.92 -13.46 19.94
CA ASP A 50 12.30 -13.65 21.26
C ASP A 50 12.91 -12.75 22.32
N GLU A 51 14.23 -12.59 22.32
CA GLU A 51 14.92 -11.69 23.24
C GLU A 51 14.50 -10.24 23.02
N ALA A 52 14.54 -9.76 21.77
CA ALA A 52 14.15 -8.39 21.43
C ALA A 52 12.67 -8.10 21.77
N TYR A 53 11.79 -9.05 21.51
CA TYR A 53 10.37 -8.87 21.76
C TYR A 53 9.96 -8.89 23.23
N LYS A 54 10.79 -9.38 24.17
CA LYS A 54 10.58 -9.17 25.62
C LYS A 54 10.46 -7.68 25.96
N PHE A 55 11.24 -6.83 25.29
CA PHE A 55 11.16 -5.38 25.46
C PHE A 55 9.90 -4.78 24.81
N VAL A 56 9.43 -5.36 23.70
CA VAL A 56 8.21 -4.94 23.02
C VAL A 56 6.97 -5.28 23.86
N TYR A 57 6.86 -6.50 24.41
CA TYR A 57 5.75 -6.88 25.29
C TYR A 57 5.62 -5.92 26.49
N ASN A 58 6.76 -5.51 27.03
CA ASN A 58 6.83 -4.58 28.17
C ASN A 58 6.70 -3.09 27.75
N LYS A 59 6.41 -2.81 26.48
CA LYS A 59 6.29 -1.44 25.91
C LYS A 59 7.53 -0.57 26.14
N LYS A 60 8.73 -1.15 26.35
CA LYS A 60 10.00 -0.42 26.50
C LYS A 60 10.57 0.02 25.14
N VAL A 61 10.34 -0.77 24.12
CA VAL A 61 10.70 -0.49 22.73
C VAL A 61 9.47 -0.82 21.86
N LEU A 62 9.23 -0.02 20.83
CA LEU A 62 8.13 -0.27 19.90
C LEU A 62 8.70 -0.54 18.51
N PRO A 63 8.24 -1.58 17.81
CA PRO A 63 8.50 -1.74 16.38
C PRO A 63 7.78 -0.65 15.58
N SER A 64 8.03 -0.59 14.28
CA SER A 64 7.33 0.31 13.39
C SER A 64 5.82 0.20 13.59
N MET A 65 5.13 1.35 13.65
CA MET A 65 3.65 1.39 13.74
C MET A 65 2.98 0.63 12.59
N ARG A 66 3.53 0.70 11.40
CA ARG A 66 3.04 -0.04 10.23
C ARG A 66 3.23 -1.55 10.39
N SER A 67 4.37 -1.97 10.97
CA SER A 67 4.59 -3.38 11.31
C SER A 67 3.55 -3.90 12.30
N LEU A 68 3.26 -3.15 13.36
CA LEU A 68 2.21 -3.52 14.32
C LEU A 68 0.82 -3.57 13.67
N GLN A 69 0.49 -2.59 12.83
CA GLN A 69 -0.83 -2.48 12.21
C GLN A 69 -1.09 -3.59 11.19
N PHE A 70 -0.12 -3.88 10.33
CA PHE A 70 -0.29 -4.75 9.17
C PHE A 70 0.40 -6.11 9.26
N ALA A 71 1.07 -6.45 10.37
CA ALA A 71 1.74 -7.73 10.53
C ALA A 71 0.88 -8.94 10.11
N GLY A 72 1.55 -9.95 9.58
CA GLY A 72 0.94 -11.15 9.02
C GLY A 72 0.63 -11.00 7.52
N LYS A 73 -0.46 -11.59 7.08
CA LYS A 73 -0.84 -11.71 5.67
C LYS A 73 -0.76 -10.42 4.85
N PRO A 74 -1.17 -9.22 5.34
CA PRO A 74 -1.05 -7.97 4.58
C PRO A 74 0.38 -7.61 4.20
N ILE A 75 1.34 -7.78 5.11
CA ILE A 75 2.76 -7.50 4.85
C ILE A 75 3.40 -8.64 4.03
N GLU A 76 3.00 -9.89 4.27
CA GLU A 76 3.50 -11.05 3.52
C GLU A 76 3.14 -10.95 2.03
N ILE A 77 1.96 -10.42 1.70
CA ILE A 77 1.51 -10.22 0.32
C ILE A 77 2.12 -8.94 -0.28
N SER A 78 2.17 -7.86 0.49
CA SER A 78 2.55 -6.52 0.02
C SER A 78 3.49 -5.84 1.03
N PRO A 79 4.80 -6.16 1.01
CA PRO A 79 5.78 -5.63 1.96
C PRO A 79 5.93 -4.11 1.95
N ASN A 80 5.56 -3.45 0.86
CA ASN A 80 5.55 -1.99 0.73
C ASN A 80 4.61 -1.30 1.73
N ARG A 81 3.66 -2.02 2.34
CA ARG A 81 2.83 -1.52 3.46
C ARG A 81 3.62 -1.16 4.72
N LEU A 82 4.88 -1.59 4.83
CA LEU A 82 5.79 -1.19 5.92
C LEU A 82 6.25 0.26 5.83
N TYR A 83 6.22 0.85 4.64
CA TYR A 83 6.70 2.21 4.43
C TYR A 83 5.58 3.24 4.66
N ASN A 84 5.93 4.33 5.36
CA ASN A 84 5.02 5.47 5.59
C ASN A 84 5.10 6.48 4.46
N CYS A 85 6.30 6.74 3.95
CA CYS A 85 6.58 7.78 2.97
C CYS A 85 7.57 7.27 1.92
N SER A 86 7.43 7.81 0.72
CA SER A 86 8.32 7.60 -0.40
C SER A 86 8.46 8.88 -1.22
N TYR A 87 9.43 8.91 -2.10
CA TYR A 87 9.65 10.03 -3.01
C TYR A 87 10.11 9.49 -4.36
N LEU A 88 9.60 10.13 -5.44
CA LEU A 88 10.13 9.93 -6.79
C LEU A 88 9.92 11.17 -7.66
N PRO A 89 10.79 11.40 -8.66
CA PRO A 89 10.60 12.49 -9.63
C PRO A 89 9.53 12.09 -10.67
N ALA A 90 8.75 13.07 -11.14
CA ALA A 90 7.85 12.90 -12.29
C ALA A 90 8.63 13.11 -13.60
N ASP A 91 9.56 12.22 -13.91
CA ASP A 91 10.49 12.34 -15.04
C ASP A 91 10.33 11.22 -16.10
N SER A 92 9.37 10.34 -15.88
CA SER A 92 9.02 9.27 -16.81
C SER A 92 7.52 9.05 -16.83
N VAL A 93 7.01 8.41 -17.87
CA VAL A 93 5.59 8.04 -17.98
C VAL A 93 5.23 7.03 -16.90
N ASP A 94 6.16 6.17 -16.53
CA ASP A 94 5.93 5.14 -15.51
C ASP A 94 5.89 5.72 -14.08
N ALA A 95 6.48 6.89 -13.82
CA ALA A 95 6.41 7.54 -12.51
C ALA A 95 4.97 7.77 -12.03
N PHE A 96 4.04 8.05 -12.93
CA PHE A 96 2.64 8.29 -12.57
C PHE A 96 1.93 7.04 -12.02
N ASN A 97 2.17 5.87 -12.61
CA ASN A 97 1.59 4.64 -12.09
C ASN A 97 2.32 4.14 -10.83
N GLU A 98 3.60 4.37 -10.70
CA GLU A 98 4.35 4.09 -9.48
C GLU A 98 3.83 4.93 -8.30
N ILE A 99 3.59 6.24 -8.51
CA ILE A 99 2.95 7.12 -7.52
C ILE A 99 1.58 6.54 -7.11
N MET A 100 0.75 6.18 -8.08
CA MET A 100 -0.58 5.63 -7.80
C MET A 100 -0.51 4.31 -7.02
N PHE A 101 0.37 3.40 -7.41
CA PHE A 101 0.60 2.14 -6.71
C PHE A 101 1.03 2.35 -5.26
N LEU A 102 1.98 3.24 -5.01
CA LEU A 102 2.46 3.54 -3.67
C LEU A 102 1.38 4.19 -2.80
N LEU A 103 0.62 5.14 -3.35
CA LEU A 103 -0.50 5.79 -2.65
C LEU A 103 -1.58 4.76 -2.28
N LEU A 104 -1.99 3.89 -3.19
CA LEU A 104 -2.97 2.83 -2.94
C LEU A 104 -2.47 1.78 -1.94
N SER A 105 -1.15 1.59 -1.85
CA SER A 105 -0.53 0.75 -0.83
C SER A 105 -0.49 1.38 0.56
N GLY A 106 -0.93 2.64 0.68
CA GLY A 106 -0.99 3.38 1.95
C GLY A 106 0.27 4.17 2.28
N CYS A 107 1.18 4.34 1.31
CA CYS A 107 2.38 5.16 1.45
C CYS A 107 2.06 6.61 1.05
N GLY A 108 2.52 7.59 1.84
CA GLY A 108 2.53 8.98 1.42
C GLY A 108 3.61 9.20 0.37
N VAL A 109 3.28 9.81 -0.78
CA VAL A 109 4.23 9.99 -1.87
C VAL A 109 4.50 11.46 -2.11
N GLY A 110 5.76 11.87 -1.86
CA GLY A 110 6.31 13.13 -2.36
C GLY A 110 6.77 12.96 -3.80
N TYR A 111 6.46 13.89 -4.68
CA TYR A 111 6.94 13.86 -6.05
C TYR A 111 7.50 15.21 -6.48
N SER A 112 8.51 15.19 -7.33
CA SER A 112 9.09 16.41 -7.89
C SER A 112 8.58 16.68 -9.29
N VAL A 113 8.11 17.91 -9.49
CA VAL A 113 7.76 18.49 -10.79
C VAL A 113 8.72 19.59 -11.21
N GLN A 114 9.95 19.55 -10.72
CA GLN A 114 10.98 20.50 -11.11
C GLN A 114 11.27 20.42 -12.62
N GLN A 115 11.64 21.56 -13.20
CA GLN A 115 11.77 21.69 -14.66
C GLN A 115 12.71 20.64 -15.29
N HIS A 116 13.81 20.28 -14.62
CA HIS A 116 14.76 19.29 -15.13
C HIS A 116 14.20 17.84 -15.11
N HIS A 117 13.19 17.55 -14.26
CA HIS A 117 12.45 16.30 -14.30
C HIS A 117 11.41 16.31 -15.42
N ILE A 118 10.54 17.32 -15.43
CA ILE A 118 9.43 17.41 -16.39
C ILE A 118 9.93 17.50 -17.84
N LYS A 119 11.09 18.11 -18.09
CA LYS A 119 11.72 18.15 -19.44
C LYS A 119 12.05 16.78 -20.02
N LYS A 120 12.13 15.73 -19.20
CA LYS A 120 12.37 14.35 -19.67
C LYS A 120 11.09 13.66 -20.15
N LEU A 121 9.92 14.20 -19.80
CA LEU A 121 8.65 13.64 -20.25
C LEU A 121 8.45 13.87 -21.76
N PRO A 122 7.84 12.89 -22.47
CA PRO A 122 7.42 13.09 -23.85
C PRO A 122 6.41 14.23 -23.99
N ALA A 123 6.28 14.76 -25.20
CA ALA A 123 5.27 15.77 -25.48
C ALA A 123 3.84 15.25 -25.26
N ILE A 124 2.96 16.17 -24.84
CA ILE A 124 1.53 15.85 -24.68
C ILE A 124 0.87 15.85 -26.06
N ILE A 125 0.28 14.74 -26.46
CA ILE A 125 -0.43 14.56 -27.72
C ILE A 125 -1.86 14.10 -27.44
N LYS A 126 -2.85 14.88 -27.88
CA LYS A 126 -4.26 14.49 -27.72
C LYS A 126 -4.55 13.19 -28.48
N PRO A 127 -5.17 12.17 -27.85
CA PRO A 127 -5.60 10.94 -28.54
C PRO A 127 -6.59 11.19 -29.68
N PHE A 128 -6.77 10.20 -30.57
CA PHE A 128 -7.76 10.28 -31.63
C PHE A 128 -9.17 10.23 -31.07
N ASP A 129 -10.01 11.21 -31.38
CA ASP A 129 -11.40 11.26 -30.90
C ASP A 129 -12.30 10.16 -31.54
N LYS A 130 -12.00 9.75 -32.77
CA LYS A 130 -12.77 8.75 -33.53
C LYS A 130 -12.35 7.29 -33.29
N ARG A 131 -11.26 7.06 -32.51
CA ARG A 131 -10.76 5.71 -32.18
C ARG A 131 -10.74 5.54 -30.68
N SER A 132 -11.42 4.53 -30.20
CA SER A 132 -11.43 4.18 -28.78
C SER A 132 -10.89 2.77 -28.56
N ARG A 133 -10.25 2.56 -27.42
CA ARG A 133 -9.79 1.26 -26.92
C ARG A 133 -10.41 1.06 -25.53
N ARG A 134 -11.13 -0.05 -25.36
CA ARG A 134 -11.64 -0.47 -24.05
C ARG A 134 -10.48 -1.02 -23.21
N PHE A 135 -10.44 -0.63 -21.95
CA PHE A 135 -9.50 -1.12 -20.95
C PHE A 135 -10.27 -1.56 -19.71
N VAL A 136 -10.26 -2.85 -19.40
CA VAL A 136 -10.88 -3.42 -18.21
C VAL A 136 -9.96 -3.20 -17.03
N ILE A 137 -10.46 -2.58 -15.96
CA ILE A 137 -9.67 -2.32 -14.75
C ILE A 137 -9.76 -3.54 -13.85
N GLY A 138 -8.62 -4.16 -13.55
CA GLY A 138 -8.55 -5.24 -12.56
C GLY A 138 -8.83 -4.74 -11.15
N ASP A 139 -9.54 -5.55 -10.33
CA ASP A 139 -9.90 -5.20 -8.96
C ASP A 139 -8.74 -5.43 -7.99
N SER A 140 -7.65 -4.71 -8.22
CA SER A 140 -6.43 -4.75 -7.40
C SER A 140 -5.73 -3.38 -7.41
N ILE A 141 -4.77 -3.19 -6.52
CA ILE A 141 -3.90 -1.99 -6.50
C ILE A 141 -3.17 -1.86 -7.84
N GLU A 142 -2.66 -2.97 -8.36
CA GLU A 142 -1.98 -3.05 -9.64
C GLU A 142 -2.90 -2.66 -10.79
N GLY A 143 -4.14 -3.19 -10.80
CA GLY A 143 -5.13 -2.88 -11.85
C GLY A 143 -5.47 -1.40 -11.92
N TRP A 144 -5.63 -0.72 -10.80
CA TRP A 144 -5.84 0.72 -10.74
C TRP A 144 -4.59 1.50 -11.15
N SER A 145 -3.40 1.04 -10.75
CA SER A 145 -2.13 1.63 -11.18
C SER A 145 -1.95 1.51 -12.70
N ASP A 146 -2.26 0.35 -13.27
CA ASP A 146 -2.21 0.13 -14.73
C ASP A 146 -3.23 0.98 -15.48
N ALA A 147 -4.41 1.23 -14.92
CA ALA A 147 -5.39 2.15 -15.50
C ALA A 147 -4.81 3.56 -15.64
N VAL A 148 -4.12 4.07 -14.59
CA VAL A 148 -3.42 5.36 -14.66
C VAL A 148 -2.31 5.31 -15.71
N LYS A 149 -1.50 4.26 -15.75
CA LYS A 149 -0.45 4.08 -16.76
C LYS A 149 -0.98 4.14 -18.18
N VAL A 150 -2.05 3.42 -18.46
CA VAL A 150 -2.67 3.38 -19.79
C VAL A 150 -3.23 4.75 -20.18
N LEU A 151 -3.86 5.45 -19.23
CA LEU A 151 -4.34 6.82 -19.44
C LEU A 151 -3.20 7.76 -19.78
N ILE A 152 -2.17 7.81 -18.96
CA ILE A 152 -1.02 8.71 -19.16
C ILE A 152 -0.31 8.39 -20.48
N LYS A 153 -0.08 7.11 -20.79
CA LYS A 153 0.50 6.69 -22.09
C LYS A 153 -0.36 7.06 -23.29
N SER A 154 -1.64 7.27 -23.10
CA SER A 154 -2.51 7.72 -24.22
C SER A 154 -2.31 9.19 -24.55
N TYR A 155 -1.77 9.99 -23.65
CA TYR A 155 -1.49 11.43 -23.84
C TYR A 155 0.00 11.77 -23.95
N LEU A 156 0.86 10.99 -23.30
CA LEU A 156 2.32 11.21 -23.31
C LEU A 156 2.99 10.14 -24.17
N GLY A 157 3.52 10.54 -25.32
CA GLY A 157 4.23 9.63 -26.21
C GLY A 157 4.59 10.26 -27.53
N ASP A 158 5.31 9.51 -28.36
CA ASP A 158 5.79 10.00 -29.67
C ASP A 158 4.73 9.91 -30.77
N LYS A 159 3.66 9.17 -30.53
CA LYS A 159 2.60 8.93 -31.53
C LYS A 159 1.21 9.09 -30.91
N ARG A 160 0.30 9.63 -31.70
CA ARG A 160 -1.09 9.76 -31.35
C ARG A 160 -1.75 8.39 -31.20
N THR A 161 -2.42 8.15 -30.09
CA THR A 161 -3.05 6.86 -29.73
C THR A 161 -4.57 6.93 -29.78
N SER A 162 -5.24 5.81 -29.53
CA SER A 162 -6.69 5.75 -29.34
C SER A 162 -7.10 6.32 -27.97
N LYS A 163 -8.27 6.94 -27.90
CA LYS A 163 -8.91 7.33 -26.65
C LYS A 163 -9.18 6.10 -25.79
N ILE A 164 -8.88 6.15 -24.51
CA ILE A 164 -9.15 5.06 -23.57
C ILE A 164 -10.57 5.21 -23.02
N ILE A 165 -11.31 4.10 -23.01
CA ILE A 165 -12.61 3.96 -22.34
C ILE A 165 -12.42 2.92 -21.25
N PHE A 166 -12.54 3.34 -19.99
CA PHE A 166 -12.41 2.43 -18.86
C PHE A 166 -13.67 1.60 -18.66
N ASP A 167 -13.45 0.34 -18.33
CA ASP A 167 -14.48 -0.63 -18.02
C ASP A 167 -14.27 -1.12 -16.58
N TYR A 168 -15.30 -1.01 -15.77
CA TYR A 168 -15.31 -1.28 -14.33
C TYR A 168 -16.03 -2.59 -13.98
N THR A 169 -16.33 -3.45 -14.95
CA THR A 169 -17.13 -4.66 -14.73
C THR A 169 -16.51 -5.63 -13.75
N ASP A 170 -15.17 -5.65 -13.67
CA ASP A 170 -14.42 -6.54 -12.75
C ASP A 170 -14.25 -5.95 -11.35
N ILE A 171 -14.67 -4.70 -11.12
CA ILE A 171 -14.55 -4.05 -9.82
C ILE A 171 -15.63 -4.59 -8.88
N ARG A 172 -15.21 -5.03 -7.68
CA ARG A 172 -16.10 -5.53 -6.64
C ARG A 172 -17.19 -4.52 -6.27
N PRO A 173 -18.38 -4.99 -5.84
CA PRO A 173 -19.45 -4.10 -5.42
C PRO A 173 -19.11 -3.40 -4.10
N LYS A 174 -19.80 -2.27 -3.86
CA LYS A 174 -19.69 -1.51 -2.60
C LYS A 174 -19.98 -2.43 -1.39
N GLY A 175 -19.10 -2.40 -0.39
CA GLY A 175 -19.23 -3.19 0.83
C GLY A 175 -18.55 -4.56 0.77
N ALA A 176 -18.04 -4.99 -0.38
CA ALA A 176 -17.25 -6.21 -0.46
C ALA A 176 -15.96 -6.11 0.36
N ARG A 177 -15.58 -7.20 1.02
CA ARG A 177 -14.39 -7.26 1.89
C ARG A 177 -13.11 -7.15 1.06
N LEU A 178 -12.16 -6.37 1.53
CA LEU A 178 -10.83 -6.29 0.92
C LEU A 178 -10.04 -7.56 1.20
N VAL A 179 -9.33 -8.08 0.19
CA VAL A 179 -8.54 -9.33 0.31
C VAL A 179 -7.40 -9.18 1.33
N THR A 180 -6.96 -7.97 1.58
CA THR A 180 -5.78 -7.63 2.41
C THR A 180 -6.12 -6.93 3.71
N SER A 181 -7.38 -6.90 4.12
CA SER A 181 -7.80 -6.30 5.39
C SER A 181 -7.94 -7.35 6.49
#